data_29df9bb1636c02d3d7c52f8f04607c5e
#
_entry.id   29df9bb1636c02d3d7c52f8f04607c5e
#
_cell.length_a   1.000
_cell.length_b   1.000
_cell.length_c   1.000
_cell.angle_alpha   90.00
_cell.angle_beta   90.00
_cell.angle_gamma   90.00
#
_symmetry.space_group_name_H-M   'P 1'
#
loop_
_entity.id
_entity.type
_entity.pdbx_description
1 polymer ?
#
loop_
_entity_poly.entity_id
_entity_poly.type
_entity_poly.pdbx_seq_one_letter_code
_entity_poly.pdbx_strand_id
1 'polypeptide(L)'
;MMKKFACILLALVMVLSLAACGNTTTNDNTHTDGEEFDPSAITLTWCSPIINHPVLRCCELGFIDACKELGYKYQIVGSENVDYNEANAAAEAAAAAGSPAMLLWVGDEVAVNGCSTLYNDYGTIVGGPHIYWEEGSVPGLNFCMACDPATYGKDVADFMAERLEGKTGSIAITQATFTANEDAAAAAFKAEIDALQAEGKLAGVTVLDPMLEGAEDITESTNVNASIIQANPDLIGAFSTTGSGPVTWSNAARKCGKAAGDLCIVAMDYTADNLAEIEAGYCTAIVAQPLYDEAYQGVYYLDKVLRGEKVDYWTLLDAPLVYAGGEGVHDPATYATILDRVQSDF
;
A
#
# COMPACT_ATOMS: atom_id res chain seq x y z
N MET A 1 -41.16 47.56 45.91
CA MET A 1 -40.36 46.31 46.15
C MET A 1 -40.33 45.34 44.97
N MET A 2 -41.29 45.35 44.04
CA MET A 2 -41.35 44.42 42.90
C MET A 2 -40.26 44.59 41.79
N LYS A 3 -39.71 45.79 41.61
CA LYS A 3 -38.70 46.06 40.59
C LYS A 3 -37.29 45.55 40.93
N LYS A 4 -36.98 45.32 42.17
CA LYS A 4 -35.67 44.77 42.59
C LYS A 4 -35.58 43.26 42.53
N PHE A 5 -36.68 42.53 42.58
CA PHE A 5 -36.74 41.08 42.44
C PHE A 5 -36.62 40.63 40.96
N ALA A 6 -37.13 41.44 40.03
CA ALA A 6 -37.02 41.14 38.58
C ALA A 6 -35.59 41.21 38.07
N CYS A 7 -34.76 42.12 38.61
CA CYS A 7 -33.36 42.26 38.20
C CYS A 7 -32.48 41.11 38.75
N ILE A 8 -32.79 40.53 39.90
CA ILE A 8 -32.03 39.41 40.49
C ILE A 8 -32.37 38.11 39.76
N LEU A 9 -33.60 37.92 39.28
CA LEU A 9 -33.98 36.75 38.51
C LEU A 9 -33.36 36.77 37.09
N LEU A 10 -33.24 37.96 36.49
CA LEU A 10 -32.61 38.12 35.17
C LEU A 10 -31.09 37.90 35.25
N ALA A 11 -30.45 38.29 36.34
CA ALA A 11 -29.03 38.06 36.57
C ALA A 11 -28.71 36.57 36.80
N LEU A 12 -29.61 35.84 37.44
CA LEU A 12 -29.46 34.39 37.70
C LEU A 12 -29.61 33.56 36.43
N VAL A 13 -30.48 33.98 35.49
CA VAL A 13 -30.66 33.31 34.20
C VAL A 13 -29.45 33.57 33.26
N MET A 14 -28.83 34.76 33.33
CA MET A 14 -27.59 35.04 32.56
C MET A 14 -26.37 34.35 33.07
N VAL A 15 -26.27 34.03 34.36
CA VAL A 15 -25.13 33.27 34.92
C VAL A 15 -25.24 31.79 34.56
N LEU A 16 -26.43 31.25 34.36
CA LEU A 16 -26.65 29.87 33.91
C LEU A 16 -26.41 29.69 32.39
N SER A 17 -26.50 30.77 31.60
CA SER A 17 -26.20 30.70 30.15
C SER A 17 -24.74 30.87 29.80
N LEU A 18 -23.87 31.28 30.72
CA LEU A 18 -22.43 31.41 30.52
C LEU A 18 -21.64 30.16 30.98
N ALA A 19 -22.31 29.21 31.63
CA ALA A 19 -21.70 27.93 31.99
C ALA A 19 -21.80 26.84 30.88
N ALA A 20 -22.45 27.17 29.73
CA ALA A 20 -22.63 26.24 28.61
C ALA A 20 -21.70 26.48 27.39
N CYS A 21 -20.73 27.41 27.50
CA CYS A 21 -19.75 27.67 26.43
C CYS A 21 -18.31 27.52 26.97
N GLY A 22 -18.01 26.35 27.47
CA GLY A 22 -16.66 25.92 27.83
C GLY A 22 -16.48 24.49 27.35
N ASN A 23 -16.78 24.21 26.09
CA ASN A 23 -16.43 22.94 25.48
C ASN A 23 -14.95 23.05 24.99
N THR A 24 -14.03 22.72 25.85
CA THR A 24 -12.80 22.10 25.41
C THR A 24 -13.23 20.77 24.77
N THR A 25 -13.17 20.68 23.47
CA THR A 25 -13.27 19.42 22.73
C THR A 25 -12.08 18.54 23.13
N THR A 26 -12.23 17.84 24.24
CA THR A 26 -11.60 16.53 24.40
C THR A 26 -12.47 15.61 23.55
N ASN A 27 -11.91 15.07 22.49
CA ASN A 27 -12.50 13.95 21.75
C ASN A 27 -12.60 12.74 22.69
N ASP A 28 -13.57 12.75 23.58
CA ASP A 28 -14.05 11.57 24.28
C ASP A 28 -15.04 10.86 23.36
N ASN A 29 -14.53 10.15 22.36
CA ASN A 29 -15.24 9.08 21.67
C ASN A 29 -15.35 7.84 22.57
N THR A 30 -15.49 8.02 23.88
CA THR A 30 -15.89 6.94 24.77
C THR A 30 -17.39 6.77 24.62
N HIS A 31 -17.81 5.62 24.09
CA HIS A 31 -19.17 5.11 24.21
C HIS A 31 -19.68 5.39 25.61
N THR A 32 -20.84 6.03 25.70
CA THR A 32 -21.56 6.18 26.97
C THR A 32 -21.79 4.80 27.57
N ASP A 33 -21.40 4.61 28.82
CA ASP A 33 -21.59 3.38 29.59
C ASP A 33 -23.07 2.87 29.41
N GLY A 34 -23.21 1.77 28.64
CA GLY A 34 -24.47 1.07 28.52
C GLY A 34 -24.99 0.72 27.11
N GLU A 35 -24.45 1.31 26.03
CA GLU A 35 -24.78 0.84 24.68
C GLU A 35 -23.77 -0.25 24.25
N GLU A 36 -24.31 -1.41 23.89
CA GLU A 36 -23.51 -2.51 23.32
C GLU A 36 -22.93 -2.06 21.97
N PHE A 37 -21.62 -2.20 21.79
CA PHE A 37 -20.95 -1.85 20.54
C PHE A 37 -21.51 -2.69 19.38
N ASP A 38 -22.16 -2.05 18.42
CA ASP A 38 -22.80 -2.70 17.27
C ASP A 38 -22.09 -2.35 15.94
N PRO A 39 -21.22 -3.23 15.43
CA PRO A 39 -20.55 -3.03 14.15
C PRO A 39 -21.52 -2.79 12.99
N SER A 40 -22.72 -3.40 13.04
CA SER A 40 -23.69 -3.29 11.94
C SER A 40 -24.27 -1.90 11.75
N ALA A 41 -24.12 -1.02 12.74
CA ALA A 41 -24.47 0.39 12.64
C ALA A 41 -23.38 1.25 11.99
N ILE A 42 -22.14 0.75 11.91
CA ILE A 42 -20.95 1.49 11.52
C ILE A 42 -20.58 1.18 10.05
N THR A 43 -20.23 2.22 9.31
CA THR A 43 -19.65 2.10 7.97
C THR A 43 -18.17 2.42 8.03
N LEU A 44 -17.31 1.47 7.68
CA LEU A 44 -15.87 1.68 7.48
C LEU A 44 -15.60 2.08 6.03
N THR A 45 -14.52 2.83 5.82
CA THR A 45 -14.13 3.32 4.49
C THR A 45 -12.74 2.83 4.11
N TRP A 46 -12.60 2.32 2.88
CA TRP A 46 -11.33 2.19 2.18
C TRP A 46 -11.18 3.38 1.26
N CYS A 47 -10.02 4.05 1.30
CA CYS A 47 -9.71 5.18 0.41
C CYS A 47 -8.31 5.05 -0.19
N SER A 48 -8.23 5.09 -1.51
CA SER A 48 -6.98 5.06 -2.25
C SER A 48 -6.94 6.10 -3.38
N PRO A 49 -5.75 6.51 -3.84
CA PRO A 49 -5.61 7.51 -4.90
C PRO A 49 -6.12 7.02 -6.27
N ILE A 50 -6.30 5.71 -6.42
CA ILE A 50 -6.89 5.10 -7.61
C ILE A 50 -7.73 3.89 -7.19
N ILE A 51 -8.99 3.83 -7.63
CA ILE A 51 -9.88 2.68 -7.47
C ILE A 51 -9.85 1.84 -8.75
N ASN A 52 -10.30 0.60 -8.68
CA ASN A 52 -10.38 -0.33 -9.82
C ASN A 52 -9.01 -0.76 -10.40
N HIS A 53 -7.90 -0.45 -9.75
CA HIS A 53 -6.59 -0.88 -10.19
C HIS A 53 -6.38 -2.38 -9.90
N PRO A 54 -5.88 -3.21 -10.84
CA PRO A 54 -5.77 -4.67 -10.66
C PRO A 54 -5.03 -5.10 -9.38
N VAL A 55 -3.94 -4.42 -9.03
CA VAL A 55 -3.17 -4.68 -7.80
C VAL A 55 -3.98 -4.29 -6.55
N LEU A 56 -4.59 -3.09 -6.54
CA LEU A 56 -5.33 -2.58 -5.39
C LEU A 56 -6.65 -3.32 -5.13
N ARG A 57 -7.18 -4.05 -6.13
CA ARG A 57 -8.33 -4.95 -5.92
C ARG A 57 -8.07 -6.02 -4.87
N CYS A 58 -6.82 -6.45 -4.70
CA CYS A 58 -6.46 -7.37 -3.63
C CYS A 58 -6.64 -6.72 -2.26
N CYS A 59 -6.23 -5.45 -2.09
CA CYS A 59 -6.46 -4.70 -0.85
C CYS A 59 -7.95 -4.47 -0.60
N GLU A 60 -8.69 -4.03 -1.62
CA GLU A 60 -10.14 -3.81 -1.54
C GLU A 60 -10.87 -5.10 -1.12
N LEU A 61 -10.46 -6.27 -1.66
CA LEU A 61 -11.02 -7.56 -1.29
C LEU A 61 -10.75 -7.90 0.17
N GLY A 62 -9.51 -7.72 0.65
CA GLY A 62 -9.14 -7.94 2.05
C GLY A 62 -9.94 -7.05 3.00
N PHE A 63 -10.10 -5.77 2.67
CA PHE A 63 -10.92 -4.83 3.41
C PHE A 63 -12.40 -5.27 3.47
N ILE A 64 -12.98 -5.65 2.33
CA ILE A 64 -14.37 -6.10 2.23
C ILE A 64 -14.60 -7.36 3.07
N ASP A 65 -13.70 -8.32 3.00
CA ASP A 65 -13.82 -9.60 3.72
C ASP A 65 -13.79 -9.38 5.22
N ALA A 66 -12.84 -8.63 5.72
CA ALA A 66 -12.75 -8.32 7.14
C ALA A 66 -13.97 -7.53 7.65
N CYS A 67 -14.46 -6.56 6.86
CA CYS A 67 -15.69 -5.84 7.21
C CYS A 67 -16.90 -6.79 7.29
N LYS A 68 -17.07 -7.71 6.33
CA LYS A 68 -18.14 -8.70 6.33
C LYS A 68 -18.03 -9.65 7.52
N GLU A 69 -16.82 -10.10 7.85
CA GLU A 69 -16.58 -11.03 8.96
C GLU A 69 -16.89 -10.39 10.31
N LEU A 70 -16.50 -9.13 10.51
CA LEU A 70 -16.74 -8.38 11.74
C LEU A 70 -18.15 -7.74 11.79
N GLY A 71 -18.93 -7.83 10.71
CA GLY A 71 -20.30 -7.34 10.64
C GLY A 71 -20.43 -5.83 10.34
N TYR A 72 -19.38 -5.17 9.89
CA TYR A 72 -19.38 -3.76 9.48
C TYR A 72 -20.06 -3.56 8.12
N LYS A 73 -20.69 -2.40 7.93
CA LYS A 73 -20.92 -1.84 6.60
C LYS A 73 -19.61 -1.30 6.07
N TYR A 74 -19.47 -1.27 4.74
CA TYR A 74 -18.25 -0.77 4.11
C TYR A 74 -18.56 0.06 2.87
N GLN A 75 -17.62 0.92 2.52
CA GLN A 75 -17.59 1.65 1.25
C GLN A 75 -16.14 1.78 0.76
N ILE A 76 -16.00 1.83 -0.56
CA ILE A 76 -14.73 2.07 -1.24
C ILE A 76 -14.86 3.41 -1.94
N VAL A 77 -13.92 4.32 -1.69
CA VAL A 77 -13.88 5.66 -2.26
C VAL A 77 -12.46 5.96 -2.78
N GLY A 78 -12.35 6.95 -3.66
CA GLY A 78 -11.09 7.36 -4.24
C GLY A 78 -11.29 7.98 -5.61
N SER A 79 -10.23 8.10 -6.39
CA SER A 79 -10.28 8.61 -7.76
C SER A 79 -10.26 7.47 -8.79
N GLU A 80 -10.78 7.72 -9.99
CA GLU A 80 -10.67 6.78 -11.13
C GLU A 80 -9.27 6.78 -11.77
N ASN A 81 -8.49 7.84 -11.54
CA ASN A 81 -7.10 7.97 -11.97
C ASN A 81 -6.26 8.34 -10.75
N VAL A 82 -4.95 8.14 -10.79
CA VAL A 82 -4.08 8.49 -9.66
C VAL A 82 -4.22 9.98 -9.33
N ASP A 83 -5.01 10.29 -8.31
CA ASP A 83 -5.24 11.66 -7.83
C ASP A 83 -5.53 11.68 -6.32
N TYR A 84 -4.55 12.15 -5.56
CA TYR A 84 -4.66 12.26 -4.10
C TYR A 84 -5.60 13.39 -3.64
N ASN A 85 -5.82 14.44 -4.46
CA ASN A 85 -6.78 15.48 -4.09
C ASN A 85 -8.23 14.98 -4.21
N GLU A 86 -8.54 14.25 -5.28
CA GLU A 86 -9.85 13.62 -5.42
C GLU A 86 -10.09 12.56 -4.34
N ALA A 87 -9.07 11.75 -4.03
CA ALA A 87 -9.13 10.75 -2.96
C ALA A 87 -9.40 11.41 -1.60
N ASN A 88 -8.68 12.48 -1.25
CA ASN A 88 -8.92 13.23 -0.01
C ASN A 88 -10.33 13.79 0.05
N ALA A 89 -10.83 14.41 -1.03
CA ALA A 89 -12.19 14.93 -1.07
C ALA A 89 -13.24 13.81 -0.88
N ALA A 90 -13.00 12.62 -1.44
CA ALA A 90 -13.87 11.46 -1.26
C ALA A 90 -13.82 10.92 0.19
N ALA A 91 -12.62 10.90 0.81
CA ALA A 91 -12.44 10.50 2.21
C ALA A 91 -13.14 11.48 3.17
N GLU A 92 -12.99 12.79 2.95
CA GLU A 92 -13.67 13.83 3.73
C GLU A 92 -15.19 13.73 3.60
N ALA A 93 -15.71 13.47 2.38
CA ALA A 93 -17.15 13.25 2.18
C ALA A 93 -17.65 12.01 2.93
N ALA A 94 -16.87 10.93 2.97
CA ALA A 94 -17.19 9.73 3.73
C ALA A 94 -17.21 10.00 5.25
N ALA A 95 -16.23 10.74 5.76
CA ALA A 95 -16.17 11.16 7.16
C ALA A 95 -17.35 12.07 7.54
N ALA A 96 -17.66 13.07 6.70
CA ALA A 96 -18.81 13.94 6.87
C ALA A 96 -20.17 13.17 6.84
N ALA A 97 -20.24 12.07 6.10
CA ALA A 97 -21.39 11.18 6.08
C ALA A 97 -21.46 10.24 7.30
N GLY A 98 -20.49 10.31 8.22
CA GLY A 98 -20.49 9.58 9.47
C GLY A 98 -19.63 8.29 9.49
N SER A 99 -18.68 8.12 8.57
CA SER A 99 -17.69 7.04 8.67
C SER A 99 -16.68 7.38 9.78
N PRO A 100 -16.64 6.64 10.88
CA PRO A 100 -15.81 6.99 12.03
C PRO A 100 -14.35 6.51 11.88
N ALA A 101 -14.11 5.59 10.96
CA ALA A 101 -12.80 5.01 10.76
C ALA A 101 -12.57 4.60 9.30
N MET A 102 -11.32 4.68 8.84
CA MET A 102 -10.95 4.31 7.48
C MET A 102 -9.52 3.79 7.36
N LEU A 103 -9.29 3.00 6.33
CA LEU A 103 -7.97 2.75 5.80
C LEU A 103 -7.71 3.74 4.66
N LEU A 104 -6.67 4.54 4.79
CA LEU A 104 -6.28 5.57 3.83
C LEU A 104 -4.89 5.27 3.27
N TRP A 105 -4.78 5.26 1.94
CA TRP A 105 -3.49 5.14 1.28
C TRP A 105 -2.72 6.46 1.36
N VAL A 106 -1.81 6.57 2.33
CA VAL A 106 -1.04 7.79 2.60
C VAL A 106 0.26 7.75 1.80
N GLY A 107 0.20 8.02 0.48
CA GLY A 107 1.32 7.86 -0.44
C GLY A 107 2.19 9.11 -0.65
N ASP A 108 1.66 10.29 -0.33
CA ASP A 108 2.35 11.56 -0.54
C ASP A 108 1.96 12.63 0.48
N GLU A 109 2.52 13.84 0.35
CA GLU A 109 2.21 14.98 1.22
C GLU A 109 0.74 15.44 1.13
N VAL A 110 0.08 15.24 -0.01
CA VAL A 110 -1.34 15.58 -0.18
C VAL A 110 -2.20 14.66 0.69
N ALA A 111 -1.91 13.35 0.67
CA ALA A 111 -2.58 12.36 1.51
C ALA A 111 -2.27 12.56 3.01
N VAL A 112 -1.04 12.98 3.36
CA VAL A 112 -0.68 13.38 4.75
C VAL A 112 -1.56 14.52 5.24
N ASN A 113 -1.79 15.55 4.40
CA ASN A 113 -2.68 16.64 4.74
C ASN A 113 -4.14 16.18 4.87
N GLY A 114 -4.59 15.27 4.01
CA GLY A 114 -5.92 14.65 4.10
C GLY A 114 -6.11 13.89 5.41
N CYS A 115 -5.13 13.07 5.80
CA CYS A 115 -5.16 12.36 7.08
C CYS A 115 -5.29 13.33 8.27
N SER A 116 -4.52 14.41 8.25
CA SER A 116 -4.59 15.46 9.27
C SER A 116 -5.97 16.14 9.35
N THR A 117 -6.59 16.42 8.20
CA THR A 117 -7.95 16.98 8.12
C THR A 117 -8.99 16.01 8.68
N LEU A 118 -8.94 14.75 8.29
CA LEU A 118 -9.84 13.70 8.78
C LEU A 118 -9.81 13.57 10.29
N TYR A 119 -8.62 13.63 10.88
CA TYR A 119 -8.47 13.58 12.33
C TYR A 119 -8.98 14.85 13.02
N ASN A 120 -8.54 16.04 12.56
CA ASN A 120 -8.82 17.30 13.25
C ASN A 120 -10.29 17.76 13.12
N ASP A 121 -10.87 17.60 11.93
CA ASP A 121 -12.18 18.17 11.62
C ASP A 121 -13.32 17.18 11.85
N TYR A 122 -13.05 15.87 11.72
CA TYR A 122 -14.05 14.81 11.82
C TYR A 122 -13.81 13.84 12.98
N GLY A 123 -12.61 13.82 13.57
CA GLY A 123 -12.24 12.83 14.60
C GLY A 123 -12.15 11.41 14.04
N THR A 124 -11.93 11.26 12.75
CA THR A 124 -11.87 9.96 12.08
C THR A 124 -10.61 9.21 12.47
N ILE A 125 -10.75 7.93 12.82
CA ILE A 125 -9.63 7.01 13.02
C ILE A 125 -9.06 6.62 11.65
N VAL A 126 -7.75 6.82 11.44
CA VAL A 126 -7.10 6.51 10.17
C VAL A 126 -6.00 5.47 10.37
N GLY A 127 -6.10 4.36 9.65
CA GLY A 127 -5.01 3.39 9.47
C GLY A 127 -4.37 3.56 8.10
N GLY A 128 -3.03 3.44 8.03
CA GLY A 128 -2.23 3.55 6.80
C GLY A 128 -1.74 2.19 6.33
N PRO A 129 -2.41 1.53 5.37
CA PRO A 129 -1.87 0.35 4.73
C PRO A 129 -0.76 0.71 3.75
N HIS A 130 0.10 -0.25 3.42
CA HIS A 130 1.07 -0.26 2.34
C HIS A 130 2.32 0.61 2.53
N ILE A 131 2.25 1.73 3.25
CA ILE A 131 3.36 2.68 3.38
C ILE A 131 3.68 2.88 4.85
N TYR A 132 4.95 2.74 5.19
CA TYR A 132 5.45 3.07 6.52
C TYR A 132 5.70 4.57 6.67
N TRP A 133 5.19 5.12 7.75
CA TRP A 133 5.50 6.45 8.23
C TRP A 133 6.04 6.38 9.66
N GLU A 134 7.05 7.17 9.98
CA GLU A 134 7.55 7.28 11.36
C GLU A 134 6.41 7.74 12.29
N GLU A 135 6.31 7.12 13.48
CA GLU A 135 5.28 7.45 14.46
C GLU A 135 5.29 8.94 14.80
N GLY A 136 4.14 9.59 14.64
CA GLY A 136 3.96 11.01 14.87
C GLY A 136 4.36 11.92 13.71
N SER A 137 4.91 11.39 12.61
CA SER A 137 5.24 12.20 11.42
C SER A 137 4.00 12.59 10.60
N VAL A 138 2.95 11.77 10.64
CA VAL A 138 1.65 12.03 10.01
C VAL A 138 0.61 12.30 11.08
N PRO A 139 0.15 13.56 11.25
CA PRO A 139 -0.87 13.86 12.24
C PRO A 139 -2.17 13.11 11.97
N GLY A 140 -2.70 12.41 12.97
CA GLY A 140 -3.96 11.67 12.89
C GLY A 140 -3.82 10.23 12.38
N LEU A 141 -2.64 9.80 11.92
CA LEU A 141 -2.43 8.40 11.56
C LEU A 141 -2.28 7.56 12.83
N ASN A 142 -3.15 6.58 13.01
CA ASN A 142 -3.20 5.75 14.20
C ASN A 142 -2.26 4.54 14.14
N PHE A 143 -2.06 3.98 12.96
CA PHE A 143 -1.15 2.87 12.73
C PHE A 143 -0.76 2.75 11.24
N CYS A 144 0.35 2.08 10.97
CA CYS A 144 0.78 1.66 9.64
C CYS A 144 0.90 0.14 9.57
N MET A 145 0.63 -0.43 8.39
CA MET A 145 0.75 -1.85 8.15
C MET A 145 1.23 -2.10 6.72
N ALA A 146 2.46 -2.60 6.56
CA ALA A 146 3.08 -2.79 5.26
C ALA A 146 4.27 -3.77 5.32
N CYS A 147 4.82 -4.15 4.17
CA CYS A 147 6.14 -4.76 4.09
C CYS A 147 7.25 -3.69 4.08
N ASP A 148 8.49 -4.13 4.34
CA ASP A 148 9.66 -3.24 4.30
C ASP A 148 10.35 -3.30 2.93
N PRO A 149 10.39 -2.18 2.17
CA PRO A 149 11.02 -2.12 0.86
C PRO A 149 12.52 -2.46 0.89
N ALA A 150 13.24 -2.11 1.94
CA ALA A 150 14.65 -2.43 2.05
C ALA A 150 14.86 -3.94 2.22
N THR A 151 13.99 -4.62 2.96
CA THR A 151 14.05 -6.08 3.13
C THR A 151 13.81 -6.80 1.82
N TYR A 152 12.71 -6.53 1.12
CA TYR A 152 12.47 -7.25 -0.14
C TYR A 152 13.44 -6.85 -1.26
N GLY A 153 13.96 -5.62 -1.28
CA GLY A 153 15.01 -5.23 -2.22
C GLY A 153 16.30 -6.05 -2.05
N LYS A 154 16.69 -6.31 -0.79
CA LYS A 154 17.78 -7.21 -0.46
C LYS A 154 17.49 -8.66 -0.88
N ASP A 155 16.30 -9.17 -0.55
CA ASP A 155 15.90 -10.55 -0.87
C ASP A 155 15.88 -10.79 -2.39
N VAL A 156 15.48 -9.80 -3.17
CA VAL A 156 15.56 -9.84 -4.63
C VAL A 156 17.01 -9.93 -5.11
N ALA A 157 17.93 -9.18 -4.50
CA ALA A 157 19.34 -9.23 -4.86
C ALA A 157 19.95 -10.61 -4.57
N ASP A 158 19.69 -11.18 -3.38
CA ASP A 158 20.14 -12.52 -3.01
C ASP A 158 19.58 -13.59 -3.98
N PHE A 159 18.28 -13.52 -4.29
CA PHE A 159 17.60 -14.42 -5.22
C PHE A 159 18.18 -14.34 -6.64
N MET A 160 18.43 -13.13 -7.14
CA MET A 160 19.03 -12.94 -8.46
C MET A 160 20.49 -13.40 -8.47
N ALA A 161 21.24 -13.20 -7.38
CA ALA A 161 22.63 -13.61 -7.28
C ALA A 161 22.81 -15.13 -7.44
N GLU A 162 21.95 -15.93 -6.84
CA GLU A 162 21.97 -17.39 -7.01
C GLU A 162 21.77 -17.81 -8.48
N ARG A 163 20.91 -17.09 -9.21
CA ARG A 163 20.55 -17.42 -10.61
C ARG A 163 21.50 -16.85 -11.64
N LEU A 164 22.26 -15.85 -11.24
CA LEU A 164 23.24 -15.17 -12.08
C LEU A 164 24.69 -15.59 -11.73
N GLU A 165 24.87 -16.60 -10.87
CA GLU A 165 26.19 -17.09 -10.50
C GLU A 165 27.02 -17.45 -11.75
N GLY A 166 28.24 -16.89 -11.82
CA GLY A 166 29.16 -17.10 -12.94
C GLY A 166 28.82 -16.38 -14.25
N LYS A 167 27.69 -15.64 -14.28
CA LYS A 167 27.36 -14.78 -15.43
C LYS A 167 28.08 -13.43 -15.35
N THR A 168 28.23 -12.80 -16.50
CA THR A 168 28.76 -11.42 -16.64
C THR A 168 27.79 -10.61 -17.47
N GLY A 169 27.62 -9.33 -17.12
CA GLY A 169 26.71 -8.43 -17.82
C GLY A 169 26.08 -7.40 -16.91
N SER A 170 24.99 -6.79 -17.36
CA SER A 170 24.32 -5.73 -16.62
C SER A 170 22.94 -6.16 -16.09
N ILE A 171 22.53 -5.57 -14.96
CA ILE A 171 21.18 -5.65 -14.38
C ILE A 171 20.57 -4.27 -14.43
N ALA A 172 19.37 -4.14 -14.99
CA ALA A 172 18.60 -2.91 -14.97
C ALA A 172 17.76 -2.81 -13.69
N ILE A 173 17.54 -1.59 -13.21
CA ILE A 173 16.52 -1.28 -12.21
C ILE A 173 15.52 -0.32 -12.84
N THR A 174 14.24 -0.61 -12.76
CA THR A 174 13.17 0.27 -13.25
C THR A 174 12.12 0.55 -12.17
N GLN A 175 11.54 1.76 -12.20
CA GLN A 175 10.58 2.28 -11.25
C GLN A 175 9.43 2.97 -12.01
N ALA A 176 8.21 2.94 -11.48
CA ALA A 176 7.09 3.70 -12.06
C ALA A 176 7.27 5.20 -11.84
N THR A 177 7.64 5.56 -10.62
CA THR A 177 7.95 6.92 -10.19
C THR A 177 9.07 6.84 -9.13
N PHE A 178 9.80 7.92 -8.92
CA PHE A 178 10.77 7.95 -7.81
C PHE A 178 10.03 8.27 -6.50
N THR A 179 9.50 7.22 -5.85
CA THR A 179 8.90 7.29 -4.52
C THR A 179 9.87 6.81 -3.46
N ALA A 180 9.62 7.17 -2.19
CA ALA A 180 10.48 6.75 -1.10
C ALA A 180 10.59 5.21 -0.98
N ASN A 181 9.49 4.48 -1.24
CA ASN A 181 9.48 3.02 -1.17
C ASN A 181 10.26 2.39 -2.33
N GLU A 182 10.02 2.85 -3.57
CA GLU A 182 10.73 2.34 -4.74
C GLU A 182 12.23 2.65 -4.66
N ASP A 183 12.58 3.88 -4.23
CA ASP A 183 13.97 4.28 -4.01
C ASP A 183 14.65 3.42 -2.93
N ALA A 184 13.95 3.13 -1.83
CA ALA A 184 14.48 2.28 -0.75
C ALA A 184 14.74 0.84 -1.23
N ALA A 185 13.81 0.27 -2.00
CA ALA A 185 13.99 -1.07 -2.59
C ALA A 185 15.14 -1.11 -3.59
N ALA A 186 15.22 -0.14 -4.51
CA ALA A 186 16.29 -0.04 -5.48
C ALA A 186 17.67 0.16 -4.83
N ALA A 187 17.74 1.00 -3.79
CA ALA A 187 18.96 1.25 -3.04
C ALA A 187 19.42 0.00 -2.26
N ALA A 188 18.48 -0.70 -1.59
CA ALA A 188 18.79 -1.93 -0.87
C ALA A 188 19.26 -3.04 -1.81
N PHE A 189 18.58 -3.21 -2.94
CA PHE A 189 19.00 -4.14 -4.00
C PHE A 189 20.44 -3.86 -4.44
N LYS A 190 20.75 -2.60 -4.78
CA LYS A 190 22.08 -2.22 -5.23
C LYS A 190 23.15 -2.45 -4.14
N ALA A 191 22.86 -2.07 -2.91
CA ALA A 191 23.76 -2.25 -1.78
C ALA A 191 24.10 -3.73 -1.52
N GLU A 192 23.09 -4.62 -1.66
CA GLU A 192 23.31 -6.06 -1.50
C GLU A 192 24.12 -6.65 -2.65
N ILE A 193 23.87 -6.24 -3.90
CA ILE A 193 24.72 -6.67 -5.03
C ILE A 193 26.18 -6.21 -4.80
N ASP A 194 26.41 -4.96 -4.34
CA ASP A 194 27.75 -4.45 -4.04
C ASP A 194 28.42 -5.29 -2.91
N ALA A 195 27.67 -5.70 -1.89
CA ALA A 195 28.16 -6.55 -0.80
C ALA A 195 28.54 -7.97 -1.31
N LEU A 196 27.67 -8.58 -2.13
CA LEU A 196 27.93 -9.87 -2.76
C LEU A 196 29.17 -9.85 -3.67
N GLN A 197 29.37 -8.75 -4.38
CA GLN A 197 30.59 -8.53 -5.18
C GLN A 197 31.84 -8.43 -4.32
N ALA A 198 31.77 -7.76 -3.17
CA ALA A 198 32.88 -7.68 -2.23
C ALA A 198 33.25 -9.06 -1.64
N GLU A 199 32.30 -9.99 -1.57
CA GLU A 199 32.53 -11.41 -1.22
C GLU A 199 33.09 -12.26 -2.38
N GLY A 200 33.23 -11.67 -3.57
CA GLY A 200 33.71 -12.37 -4.77
C GLY A 200 32.60 -13.06 -5.58
N LYS A 201 31.35 -12.89 -5.19
CA LYS A 201 30.18 -13.29 -6.01
C LYS A 201 29.87 -12.20 -7.02
N LEU A 202 29.27 -12.55 -8.15
CA LEU A 202 28.83 -11.58 -9.19
C LEU A 202 29.91 -10.59 -9.65
N ALA A 203 31.19 -10.98 -9.64
CA ALA A 203 32.35 -10.11 -9.95
C ALA A 203 32.27 -9.46 -11.34
N GLY A 204 31.51 -10.03 -12.29
CA GLY A 204 31.36 -9.51 -13.65
C GLY A 204 30.01 -8.85 -13.92
N VAL A 205 29.22 -8.55 -12.86
CA VAL A 205 27.89 -7.95 -12.98
C VAL A 205 27.99 -6.45 -12.70
N THR A 206 27.26 -5.63 -13.47
CA THR A 206 27.12 -4.19 -13.25
C THR A 206 25.63 -3.88 -13.04
N VAL A 207 25.29 -3.12 -12.01
CA VAL A 207 23.94 -2.61 -11.82
C VAL A 207 23.83 -1.23 -12.46
N LEU A 208 22.87 -1.07 -13.36
CA LEU A 208 22.59 0.23 -13.98
C LEU A 208 21.90 1.15 -12.97
N ASP A 209 22.04 2.47 -13.18
CA ASP A 209 21.29 3.43 -12.37
C ASP A 209 19.77 3.25 -12.59
N PRO A 210 18.95 3.46 -11.55
CA PRO A 210 17.50 3.34 -11.68
C PRO A 210 16.90 4.25 -12.76
N MET A 211 15.95 3.72 -13.52
CA MET A 211 15.29 4.40 -14.64
C MET A 211 13.78 4.37 -14.47
N LEU A 212 13.10 5.42 -14.95
CA LEU A 212 11.63 5.42 -15.01
C LEU A 212 11.14 4.58 -16.20
N GLU A 213 10.07 3.80 -15.99
CA GLU A 213 9.53 2.89 -17.01
C GLU A 213 8.12 3.24 -17.52
N GLY A 214 7.59 4.44 -17.26
CA GLY A 214 6.33 4.87 -17.88
C GLY A 214 5.10 4.80 -16.97
N ALA A 215 5.26 4.93 -15.66
CA ALA A 215 4.18 5.20 -14.69
C ALA A 215 2.97 4.25 -14.80
N GLU A 216 3.20 2.93 -14.86
CA GLU A 216 2.19 1.86 -14.97
C GLU A 216 1.43 1.79 -16.32
N ASP A 217 1.78 2.59 -17.33
CA ASP A 217 1.28 2.37 -18.68
C ASP A 217 2.00 1.21 -19.35
N ILE A 218 1.28 0.11 -19.58
CA ILE A 218 1.82 -1.15 -20.14
C ILE A 218 2.54 -0.93 -21.47
N THR A 219 2.01 -0.07 -22.34
CA THR A 219 2.58 0.15 -23.67
C THR A 219 3.85 1.00 -23.58
N GLU A 220 3.80 2.08 -22.81
CA GLU A 220 4.94 2.96 -22.61
C GLU A 220 6.06 2.21 -21.90
N SER A 221 5.77 1.55 -20.77
CA SER A 221 6.74 0.78 -19.99
C SER A 221 7.38 -0.35 -20.83
N THR A 222 6.59 -1.08 -21.64
CA THR A 222 7.12 -2.08 -22.56
C THR A 222 8.12 -1.47 -23.56
N ASN A 223 7.82 -0.27 -24.09
CA ASN A 223 8.71 0.41 -25.03
C ASN A 223 10.02 0.89 -24.37
N VAL A 224 9.91 1.45 -23.17
CA VAL A 224 11.07 1.87 -22.37
C VAL A 224 11.95 0.66 -22.07
N ASN A 225 11.39 -0.43 -21.53
CA ASN A 225 12.11 -1.64 -21.18
C ASN A 225 12.75 -2.30 -22.43
N ALA A 226 12.07 -2.29 -23.59
CA ALA A 226 12.66 -2.74 -24.84
C ALA A 226 13.87 -1.87 -25.27
N SER A 227 13.80 -0.56 -25.05
CA SER A 227 14.91 0.36 -25.33
C SER A 227 16.09 0.10 -24.40
N ILE A 228 15.84 -0.22 -23.12
CA ILE A 228 16.89 -0.62 -22.17
C ILE A 228 17.59 -1.91 -22.65
N ILE A 229 16.83 -2.94 -23.04
CA ILE A 229 17.40 -4.19 -23.58
C ILE A 229 18.27 -3.92 -24.83
N GLN A 230 17.80 -3.05 -25.73
CA GLN A 230 18.54 -2.72 -26.97
C GLN A 230 19.81 -1.92 -26.69
N ALA A 231 19.77 -1.01 -25.73
CA ALA A 231 20.92 -0.18 -25.34
C ALA A 231 22.00 -0.97 -24.59
N ASN A 232 21.63 -2.08 -23.94
CA ASN A 232 22.52 -2.91 -23.11
C ASN A 232 22.51 -4.35 -23.64
N PRO A 233 23.29 -4.67 -24.71
CA PRO A 233 23.31 -6.02 -25.31
C PRO A 233 23.80 -7.11 -24.35
N ASP A 234 24.50 -6.73 -23.28
CA ASP A 234 25.01 -7.58 -22.21
C ASP A 234 24.03 -7.68 -21.01
N LEU A 235 22.78 -7.19 -21.16
CA LEU A 235 21.79 -7.29 -20.09
C LEU A 235 21.47 -8.75 -19.78
N ILE A 236 21.60 -9.12 -18.49
CA ILE A 236 21.36 -10.47 -17.99
C ILE A 236 20.16 -10.54 -17.02
N GLY A 237 19.65 -9.39 -16.56
CA GLY A 237 18.51 -9.35 -15.67
C GLY A 237 17.93 -7.95 -15.47
N ALA A 238 16.79 -7.90 -14.82
CA ALA A 238 16.13 -6.66 -14.43
C ALA A 238 15.40 -6.83 -13.08
N PHE A 239 15.42 -5.79 -12.28
CA PHE A 239 14.56 -5.61 -11.13
C PHE A 239 13.63 -4.43 -11.40
N SER A 240 12.32 -4.65 -11.42
CA SER A 240 11.31 -3.61 -11.56
C SER A 240 10.53 -3.48 -10.25
N THR A 241 10.41 -2.27 -9.73
CA THR A 241 9.64 -1.99 -8.51
C THR A 241 8.16 -1.70 -8.78
N THR A 242 7.69 -1.95 -10.02
CA THR A 242 6.32 -1.64 -10.44
C THR A 242 5.43 -2.87 -10.46
N GLY A 243 4.13 -2.67 -10.18
CA GLY A 243 3.14 -3.75 -10.22
C GLY A 243 2.86 -4.29 -11.63
N SER A 244 3.11 -3.50 -12.67
CA SER A 244 3.04 -3.93 -14.08
C SER A 244 4.35 -4.53 -14.59
N GLY A 245 5.44 -4.45 -13.83
CA GLY A 245 6.79 -4.85 -14.21
C GLY A 245 6.90 -6.25 -14.81
N PRO A 246 6.27 -7.30 -14.23
CA PRO A 246 6.34 -8.65 -14.80
C PRO A 246 5.86 -8.71 -16.26
N VAL A 247 4.72 -8.08 -16.55
CA VAL A 247 4.14 -8.04 -17.91
C VAL A 247 4.97 -7.15 -18.83
N THR A 248 5.37 -5.97 -18.40
CA THR A 248 6.07 -4.98 -19.25
C THR A 248 7.45 -5.45 -19.64
N TRP A 249 8.24 -6.01 -18.72
CA TRP A 249 9.54 -6.59 -18.99
C TRP A 249 9.45 -7.86 -19.84
N SER A 250 8.47 -8.73 -19.60
CA SER A 250 8.23 -9.92 -20.42
C SER A 250 7.89 -9.57 -21.85
N ASN A 251 7.02 -8.58 -22.06
CA ASN A 251 6.68 -8.07 -23.39
C ASN A 251 7.89 -7.42 -24.08
N ALA A 252 8.70 -6.67 -23.35
CA ALA A 252 9.93 -6.08 -23.87
C ALA A 252 10.94 -7.15 -24.30
N ALA A 253 11.12 -8.20 -23.50
CA ALA A 253 11.98 -9.35 -23.82
C ALA A 253 11.51 -10.01 -25.12
N ARG A 254 10.21 -10.34 -25.25
CA ARG A 254 9.64 -10.91 -26.50
C ARG A 254 9.85 -9.99 -27.69
N LYS A 255 9.61 -8.69 -27.54
CA LYS A 255 9.79 -7.68 -28.59
C LYS A 255 11.24 -7.57 -29.06
N CYS A 256 12.20 -7.79 -28.19
CA CYS A 256 13.64 -7.80 -28.49
C CYS A 256 14.16 -9.18 -28.91
N GLY A 257 13.30 -10.18 -29.11
CA GLY A 257 13.67 -11.53 -29.55
C GLY A 257 14.38 -12.38 -28.51
N LYS A 258 14.27 -12.03 -27.23
CA LYS A 258 14.78 -12.84 -26.12
C LYS A 258 13.84 -14.03 -25.89
N ALA A 259 14.39 -15.19 -25.61
CA ALA A 259 13.62 -16.37 -25.22
C ALA A 259 13.29 -16.33 -23.70
N ALA A 260 12.32 -17.14 -23.30
CA ALA A 260 12.05 -17.37 -21.87
C ALA A 260 13.31 -17.84 -21.15
N GLY A 261 13.65 -17.22 -20.03
CA GLY A 261 14.84 -17.50 -19.22
C GLY A 261 16.15 -16.87 -19.70
N ASP A 262 16.16 -16.13 -20.83
CA ASP A 262 17.35 -15.38 -21.27
C ASP A 262 17.72 -14.24 -20.29
N LEU A 263 16.72 -13.64 -19.66
CA LEU A 263 16.88 -12.60 -18.65
C LEU A 263 16.33 -13.09 -17.30
N CYS A 264 17.04 -12.80 -16.22
CA CYS A 264 16.53 -12.96 -14.86
C CYS A 264 15.69 -11.73 -14.50
N ILE A 265 14.38 -11.80 -14.69
CA ILE A 265 13.47 -10.69 -14.42
C ILE A 265 12.77 -10.93 -13.08
N VAL A 266 12.93 -10.00 -12.14
CA VAL A 266 12.18 -9.98 -10.88
C VAL A 266 11.43 -8.66 -10.82
N ALA A 267 10.15 -8.71 -10.47
CA ALA A 267 9.32 -7.52 -10.36
C ALA A 267 8.32 -7.65 -9.20
N MET A 268 7.29 -6.80 -9.18
CA MET A 268 6.37 -6.70 -8.03
C MET A 268 5.01 -7.32 -8.34
N ASP A 269 4.32 -7.67 -7.27
CA ASP A 269 2.89 -7.94 -7.16
C ASP A 269 2.35 -9.18 -7.88
N TYR A 270 1.42 -9.84 -7.19
CA TYR A 270 0.70 -10.97 -7.74
C TYR A 270 -0.62 -10.51 -8.37
N THR A 271 -0.65 -10.46 -9.68
CA THR A 271 -1.87 -10.38 -10.49
C THR A 271 -1.96 -11.64 -11.36
N ALA A 272 -3.13 -11.92 -11.91
CA ALA A 272 -3.28 -13.08 -12.81
C ALA A 272 -2.30 -13.00 -14.01
N ASP A 273 -2.14 -11.81 -14.59
CA ASP A 273 -1.24 -11.57 -15.72
C ASP A 273 0.23 -11.71 -15.30
N ASN A 274 0.60 -11.22 -14.12
CA ASN A 274 1.97 -11.34 -13.60
C ASN A 274 2.34 -12.80 -13.33
N LEU A 275 1.45 -13.57 -12.73
CA LEU A 275 1.69 -15.01 -12.49
C LEU A 275 1.76 -15.80 -13.80
N ALA A 276 0.98 -15.42 -14.83
CA ALA A 276 1.07 -16.03 -16.14
C ALA A 276 2.47 -15.82 -16.79
N GLU A 277 3.15 -14.71 -16.51
CA GLU A 277 4.51 -14.46 -16.99
C GLU A 277 5.56 -15.33 -16.28
N ILE A 278 5.32 -15.71 -15.01
CA ILE A 278 6.14 -16.72 -14.32
C ILE A 278 5.94 -18.09 -14.98
N GLU A 279 4.68 -18.48 -15.25
CA GLU A 279 4.38 -19.76 -15.90
C GLU A 279 4.96 -19.82 -17.32
N ALA A 280 4.92 -18.70 -18.05
CA ALA A 280 5.52 -18.57 -19.37
C ALA A 280 7.07 -18.55 -19.35
N GLY A 281 7.69 -18.41 -18.18
CA GLY A 281 9.14 -18.39 -17.96
C GLY A 281 9.84 -17.09 -18.40
N TYR A 282 9.10 -16.03 -18.68
CA TYR A 282 9.65 -14.71 -18.97
C TYR A 282 9.93 -13.89 -17.72
N CYS A 283 9.05 -13.97 -16.71
CA CYS A 283 9.32 -13.44 -15.38
C CYS A 283 9.90 -14.56 -14.51
N THR A 284 11.02 -14.31 -13.84
CA THR A 284 11.69 -15.31 -12.99
C THR A 284 11.05 -15.40 -11.61
N ALA A 285 10.67 -14.25 -11.04
CA ALA A 285 9.96 -14.16 -9.77
C ALA A 285 9.25 -12.83 -9.64
N ILE A 286 8.29 -12.79 -8.72
CA ILE A 286 7.68 -11.55 -8.23
C ILE A 286 7.87 -11.44 -6.72
N VAL A 287 7.90 -10.22 -6.21
CA VAL A 287 7.72 -9.93 -4.78
C VAL A 287 6.22 -9.86 -4.54
N ALA A 288 5.69 -10.79 -3.75
CA ALA A 288 4.27 -10.79 -3.39
C ALA A 288 4.04 -9.87 -2.19
N GLN A 289 3.80 -8.58 -2.45
CA GLN A 289 3.42 -7.65 -1.39
C GLN A 289 2.13 -8.13 -0.70
N PRO A 290 1.98 -7.93 0.62
CA PRO A 290 0.86 -8.50 1.40
C PRO A 290 -0.44 -7.70 1.22
N LEU A 291 -0.79 -7.38 -0.03
CA LEU A 291 -1.87 -6.47 -0.42
C LEU A 291 -3.23 -6.81 0.21
N TYR A 292 -3.60 -8.09 0.18
CA TYR A 292 -4.83 -8.56 0.83
C TYR A 292 -4.73 -8.46 2.35
N ASP A 293 -3.61 -8.93 2.92
CA ASP A 293 -3.44 -9.06 4.37
C ASP A 293 -3.33 -7.70 5.07
N GLU A 294 -2.67 -6.71 4.45
CA GLU A 294 -2.53 -5.37 5.02
C GLU A 294 -3.88 -4.66 5.18
N ALA A 295 -4.79 -4.85 4.24
CA ALA A 295 -6.14 -4.31 4.32
C ALA A 295 -7.03 -5.14 5.27
N TYR A 296 -6.95 -6.46 5.19
CA TYR A 296 -7.72 -7.37 6.04
C TYR A 296 -7.37 -7.17 7.52
N GLN A 297 -6.09 -7.22 7.90
CA GLN A 297 -5.64 -6.98 9.27
C GLN A 297 -5.84 -5.53 9.70
N GLY A 298 -5.74 -4.58 8.77
CA GLY A 298 -6.01 -3.17 9.02
C GLY A 298 -7.43 -2.92 9.54
N VAL A 299 -8.43 -3.63 9.01
CA VAL A 299 -9.82 -3.53 9.53
C VAL A 299 -9.92 -4.06 10.96
N TYR A 300 -9.21 -5.15 11.30
CA TYR A 300 -9.16 -5.64 12.68
C TYR A 300 -8.51 -4.64 13.64
N TYR A 301 -7.53 -3.86 13.15
CA TYR A 301 -6.93 -2.78 13.93
C TYR A 301 -7.91 -1.61 14.10
N LEU A 302 -8.65 -1.24 13.05
CA LEU A 302 -9.73 -0.25 13.16
C LEU A 302 -10.79 -0.69 14.18
N ASP A 303 -11.23 -1.97 14.16
CA ASP A 303 -12.18 -2.53 15.13
C ASP A 303 -11.66 -2.38 16.57
N LYS A 304 -10.41 -2.76 16.83
CA LYS A 304 -9.80 -2.60 18.15
C LYS A 304 -9.77 -1.15 18.62
N VAL A 305 -9.33 -0.23 17.74
CA VAL A 305 -9.27 1.20 18.09
C VAL A 305 -10.65 1.78 18.33
N LEU A 306 -11.67 1.40 17.55
CA LEU A 306 -13.06 1.78 17.75
C LEU A 306 -13.63 1.29 19.09
N ARG A 307 -13.15 0.15 19.58
CA ARG A 307 -13.49 -0.38 20.93
C ARG A 307 -12.65 0.22 22.05
N GLY A 308 -11.78 1.19 21.75
CA GLY A 308 -10.90 1.83 22.74
C GLY A 308 -9.67 0.99 23.12
N GLU A 309 -9.37 -0.05 22.35
CA GLU A 309 -8.16 -0.87 22.54
C GLU A 309 -6.96 -0.22 21.89
N LYS A 310 -5.75 -0.54 22.39
CA LYS A 310 -4.50 -0.11 21.78
C LYS A 310 -4.05 -1.12 20.75
N VAL A 311 -3.46 -0.61 19.66
CA VAL A 311 -2.77 -1.40 18.64
C VAL A 311 -1.32 -0.93 18.52
N ASP A 312 -0.46 -1.77 17.98
CA ASP A 312 0.90 -1.36 17.62
C ASP A 312 0.83 -0.35 16.47
N TYR A 313 1.66 0.69 16.55
CA TYR A 313 1.68 1.71 15.49
C TYR A 313 2.20 1.14 14.18
N TRP A 314 3.20 0.25 14.22
CA TRP A 314 3.80 -0.37 13.06
C TRP A 314 3.65 -1.90 13.08
N THR A 315 3.08 -2.44 12.03
CA THR A 315 3.02 -3.89 11.79
C THR A 315 3.75 -4.21 10.50
N LEU A 316 4.87 -4.89 10.62
CA LEU A 316 5.63 -5.41 9.49
C LEU A 316 4.98 -6.71 8.99
N LEU A 317 4.69 -6.77 7.69
CA LEU A 317 4.20 -7.94 7.00
C LEU A 317 5.25 -8.48 6.03
N ASP A 318 5.27 -9.79 5.82
CA ASP A 318 6.20 -10.42 4.89
C ASP A 318 5.79 -10.17 3.43
N ALA A 319 6.79 -10.01 2.55
CA ALA A 319 6.62 -9.90 1.10
C ALA A 319 7.49 -10.96 0.40
N PRO A 320 7.06 -12.24 0.38
CA PRO A 320 7.87 -13.33 -0.15
C PRO A 320 8.06 -13.24 -1.66
N LEU A 321 9.18 -13.80 -2.14
CA LEU A 321 9.39 -14.04 -3.55
C LEU A 321 8.57 -15.24 -4.02
N VAL A 322 7.81 -15.07 -5.10
CA VAL A 322 6.99 -16.11 -5.75
C VAL A 322 7.59 -16.45 -7.10
N TYR A 323 7.84 -17.75 -7.36
CA TYR A 323 8.52 -18.20 -8.56
C TYR A 323 8.10 -19.62 -8.96
N ALA A 324 8.35 -20.00 -10.19
CA ALA A 324 8.04 -21.34 -10.69
C ALA A 324 8.77 -22.43 -9.87
N GLY A 325 8.02 -23.39 -9.35
CA GLY A 325 8.56 -24.48 -8.51
C GLY A 325 8.83 -24.07 -7.05
N GLY A 326 8.39 -22.90 -6.62
CA GLY A 326 8.36 -22.53 -5.22
C GLY A 326 7.34 -23.36 -4.44
N GLU A 327 7.49 -23.42 -3.12
CA GLU A 327 6.58 -24.13 -2.21
C GLU A 327 5.99 -23.18 -1.17
N GLY A 328 4.77 -23.44 -0.70
CA GLY A 328 4.09 -22.64 0.31
C GLY A 328 3.86 -21.22 -0.18
N VAL A 329 4.31 -20.21 0.57
CA VAL A 329 4.18 -18.80 0.21
C VAL A 329 4.96 -18.39 -1.05
N HIS A 330 5.87 -19.24 -1.52
CA HIS A 330 6.63 -19.05 -2.75
C HIS A 330 5.97 -19.68 -3.99
N ASP A 331 4.88 -20.46 -3.79
CA ASP A 331 4.14 -21.10 -4.88
C ASP A 331 3.12 -20.12 -5.48
N PRO A 332 3.14 -19.84 -6.80
CA PRO A 332 2.11 -19.06 -7.47
C PRO A 332 0.67 -19.50 -7.16
N ALA A 333 0.44 -20.82 -6.98
CA ALA A 333 -0.88 -21.35 -6.68
C ALA A 333 -1.46 -20.88 -5.33
N THR A 334 -0.61 -20.45 -4.40
CA THR A 334 -1.06 -19.91 -3.10
C THR A 334 -1.94 -18.69 -3.26
N TYR A 335 -1.72 -17.89 -4.30
CA TYR A 335 -2.43 -16.65 -4.57
C TYR A 335 -3.67 -16.82 -5.45
N ALA A 336 -3.86 -18.00 -6.05
CA ALA A 336 -4.94 -18.25 -7.03
C ALA A 336 -6.33 -17.97 -6.46
N THR A 337 -6.61 -18.35 -5.20
CA THR A 337 -7.93 -18.14 -4.58
C THR A 337 -8.26 -16.65 -4.43
N ILE A 338 -7.28 -15.82 -4.08
CA ILE A 338 -7.46 -14.36 -3.97
C ILE A 338 -7.73 -13.80 -5.38
N LEU A 339 -6.94 -14.21 -6.37
CA LEU A 339 -7.05 -13.71 -7.74
C LEU A 339 -8.35 -14.15 -8.42
N ASP A 340 -8.80 -15.39 -8.23
CA ASP A 340 -10.09 -15.88 -8.72
C ASP A 340 -11.24 -15.03 -8.16
N ARG A 341 -11.15 -14.64 -6.89
CA ARG A 341 -12.14 -13.78 -6.25
C ARG A 341 -12.06 -12.33 -6.76
N VAL A 342 -10.86 -11.80 -6.98
CA VAL A 342 -10.70 -10.47 -7.59
C VAL A 342 -11.36 -10.42 -8.96
N GLN A 343 -11.26 -11.50 -9.77
CA GLN A 343 -11.92 -11.59 -11.08
C GLN A 343 -13.45 -11.75 -10.98
N SER A 344 -13.95 -12.41 -9.92
CA SER A 344 -15.39 -12.70 -9.81
C SER A 344 -16.18 -11.60 -9.10
N ASP A 345 -15.57 -10.88 -8.16
CA ASP A 345 -16.25 -9.96 -7.25
C ASP A 345 -16.19 -8.51 -7.75
N PHE A 346 -15.30 -8.20 -8.72
CA PHE A 346 -15.10 -6.90 -9.35
C PHE A 346 -15.21 -6.94 -10.88
#